data_49e675b6c7cfe4c798ce16843b340762
#
_entry.id   49e675b6c7cfe4c798ce16843b340762
#
_cell.length_a   1.000
_cell.length_b   1.000
_cell.length_c   1.000
_cell.angle_alpha   90.00
_cell.angle_beta   90.00
_cell.angle_gamma   90.00
#
_symmetry.space_group_name_H-M   'P 1'
#
loop_
_entity.id
_entity.type
_entity.pdbx_description
1 polymer ?
#
loop_
_entity_poly.entity_id
_entity_poly.type
_entity_poly.pdbx_seq_one_letter_code
_entity_poly.pdbx_strand_id
1 'polypeptide(L)'
;MAEDRLAAPAPLPEHHKLSVFAGEWIGEETVYPSRWVAGGSASSQVVARMDLNGFYLIQDTRQTRDGKESFATHALFTYDREDRLYKLFWHDSLGYYPPSPASGGWTGKTLILVRGSLRGNARHVYEVVDDNSYTMKIQFSPDAEGWADVLTGVYRRAH
;
A
#
# COMPACT_ATOMS: atom_id res chain seq x y z
N MET A 1 -36.50 4.14 -31.24
CA MET A 1 -36.25 3.46 -29.93
C MET A 1 -34.95 3.97 -29.36
N ALA A 2 -34.98 4.46 -28.14
CA ALA A 2 -33.75 4.80 -27.47
C ALA A 2 -33.01 3.50 -27.12
N GLU A 3 -31.77 3.35 -27.58
CA GLU A 3 -30.94 2.28 -27.08
C GLU A 3 -30.76 2.49 -25.57
N ASP A 4 -31.10 1.47 -24.79
CA ASP A 4 -30.80 1.45 -23.35
C ASP A 4 -29.30 1.51 -23.17
N ARG A 5 -28.77 2.73 -23.00
CA ARG A 5 -27.36 2.92 -22.66
C ARG A 5 -27.16 2.46 -21.22
N LEU A 6 -26.35 1.45 -21.05
CA LEU A 6 -25.93 1.04 -19.73
C LEU A 6 -25.19 2.23 -19.08
N ALA A 7 -25.51 2.50 -17.82
CA ALA A 7 -24.79 3.50 -17.06
C ALA A 7 -23.33 3.06 -16.89
N ALA A 8 -22.41 4.02 -16.92
CA ALA A 8 -21.01 3.73 -16.63
C ALA A 8 -20.88 3.14 -15.23
N PRO A 9 -19.94 2.21 -15.02
CA PRO A 9 -19.69 1.67 -13.69
C PRO A 9 -19.40 2.78 -12.68
N ALA A 10 -19.90 2.63 -11.46
CA ALA A 10 -19.61 3.52 -10.34
C ALA A 10 -18.81 2.77 -9.28
N PRO A 11 -17.99 3.50 -8.48
CA PRO A 11 -17.28 2.87 -7.37
C PRO A 11 -18.24 2.19 -6.39
N LEU A 12 -17.81 1.03 -5.88
CA LEU A 12 -18.52 0.28 -4.86
C LEU A 12 -18.13 0.77 -3.46
N PRO A 13 -18.88 0.39 -2.40
CA PRO A 13 -18.48 0.67 -1.03
C PRO A 13 -17.05 0.21 -0.71
N GLU A 14 -16.62 -0.91 -1.29
CA GLU A 14 -15.27 -1.45 -1.12
C GLU A 14 -14.19 -0.49 -1.66
N HIS A 15 -14.45 0.19 -2.78
CA HIS A 15 -13.55 1.24 -3.27
C HIS A 15 -13.49 2.42 -2.29
N HIS A 16 -14.64 2.86 -1.80
CA HIS A 16 -14.73 3.98 -0.85
C HIS A 16 -13.99 3.71 0.46
N LYS A 17 -13.92 2.46 0.86
CA LYS A 17 -13.22 2.07 2.09
C LYS A 17 -11.73 2.41 2.05
N LEU A 18 -11.14 2.47 0.87
CA LEU A 18 -9.75 2.89 0.69
C LEU A 18 -9.51 4.36 1.04
N SER A 19 -10.56 5.18 1.05
CA SER A 19 -10.45 6.61 1.36
C SER A 19 -9.94 6.89 2.77
N VAL A 20 -9.96 5.91 3.65
CA VAL A 20 -9.40 6.02 5.01
C VAL A 20 -7.90 6.38 4.98
N PHE A 21 -7.20 5.99 3.92
CA PHE A 21 -5.78 6.29 3.72
C PHE A 21 -5.52 7.57 2.95
N ALA A 22 -6.56 8.25 2.45
CA ALA A 22 -6.38 9.49 1.71
C ALA A 22 -5.95 10.63 2.64
N GLY A 23 -5.10 11.51 2.13
CA GLY A 23 -4.58 12.67 2.85
C GLY A 23 -3.07 12.75 2.82
N GLU A 24 -2.54 13.63 3.66
CA GLU A 24 -1.11 13.79 3.86
C GLU A 24 -0.73 13.22 5.22
N TRP A 25 0.35 12.44 5.24
CA TRP A 25 0.78 11.71 6.42
C TRP A 25 2.27 11.86 6.62
N ILE A 26 2.68 11.87 7.89
CA ILE A 26 4.08 11.79 8.29
C ILE A 26 4.29 10.44 8.96
N GLY A 27 5.28 9.69 8.46
CA GLY A 27 5.62 8.36 8.94
C GLY A 27 6.91 8.35 9.76
N GLU A 28 6.89 7.56 10.81
CA GLU A 28 8.09 7.14 11.54
C GLU A 28 8.29 5.67 11.21
N GLU A 29 9.41 5.37 10.55
CA GLU A 29 9.64 4.05 9.98
C GLU A 29 10.87 3.38 10.59
N THR A 30 10.82 2.05 10.63
CA THR A 30 11.97 1.19 10.94
C THR A 30 12.28 0.37 9.69
N VAL A 31 13.50 0.51 9.20
CA VAL A 31 14.04 -0.28 8.09
C VAL A 31 14.82 -1.44 8.69
N TYR A 32 14.49 -2.65 8.29
CA TYR A 32 15.21 -3.84 8.73
C TYR A 32 16.36 -4.14 7.77
N PRO A 33 17.51 -4.60 8.26
CA PRO A 33 18.67 -4.80 7.40
C PRO A 33 18.43 -5.88 6.35
N SER A 34 18.97 -5.64 5.16
CA SER A 34 18.94 -6.58 4.05
C SER A 34 20.26 -6.49 3.28
N ARG A 35 20.40 -7.30 2.22
CA ARG A 35 21.57 -7.16 1.33
C ARG A 35 21.65 -5.80 0.63
N TRP A 36 20.51 -5.08 0.55
CA TRP A 36 20.40 -3.84 -0.19
C TRP A 36 20.54 -2.61 0.69
N VAL A 37 20.13 -2.70 1.95
CA VAL A 37 20.07 -1.55 2.86
C VAL A 37 20.49 -1.94 4.27
N ALA A 38 21.12 -0.99 4.96
CA ALA A 38 21.37 -1.07 6.40
C ALA A 38 20.07 -0.83 7.15
N GLY A 39 19.89 -1.51 8.28
CA GLY A 39 18.78 -1.25 9.19
C GLY A 39 18.88 0.11 9.87
N GLY A 40 17.78 0.60 10.38
CA GLY A 40 17.72 1.83 11.16
C GLY A 40 16.40 2.57 11.02
N SER A 41 16.33 3.73 11.65
CA SER A 41 15.16 4.60 11.63
C SER A 41 15.13 5.45 10.36
N ALA A 42 13.92 5.75 9.90
CA ALA A 42 13.67 6.64 8.79
C ALA A 42 12.40 7.43 9.06
N SER A 43 12.22 8.52 8.35
CA SER A 43 10.96 9.24 8.30
C SER A 43 10.41 9.23 6.89
N SER A 44 9.10 9.40 6.75
CA SER A 44 8.49 9.46 5.43
C SER A 44 7.39 10.50 5.36
N GLN A 45 7.16 10.99 4.15
CA GLN A 45 6.01 11.80 3.79
C GLN A 45 5.17 11.00 2.82
N VAL A 46 3.89 10.89 3.11
CA VAL A 46 2.93 10.15 2.29
C VAL A 46 1.86 11.12 1.83
N VAL A 47 1.62 11.12 0.54
CA VAL A 47 0.49 11.85 -0.06
C VAL A 47 -0.36 10.83 -0.79
N ALA A 48 -1.62 10.72 -0.38
CA ALA A 48 -2.54 9.75 -0.94
C ALA A 48 -3.87 10.43 -1.29
N ARG A 49 -4.42 10.04 -2.43
CA ARG A 49 -5.68 10.60 -2.93
C ARG A 49 -6.52 9.54 -3.62
N MET A 50 -7.82 9.67 -3.51
CA MET A 50 -8.73 8.93 -4.39
C MET A 50 -8.69 9.59 -5.77
N ASP A 51 -8.62 8.79 -6.81
CA ASP A 51 -8.45 9.25 -8.19
C ASP A 51 -9.16 8.30 -9.16
N LEU A 52 -9.10 8.62 -10.46
CA LEU A 52 -9.70 7.81 -11.51
C LEU A 52 -11.17 7.49 -11.19
N ASN A 53 -11.94 8.56 -10.97
CA ASN A 53 -13.37 8.50 -10.66
C ASN A 53 -13.71 7.75 -9.35
N GLY A 54 -12.77 7.73 -8.40
CA GLY A 54 -12.97 7.07 -7.10
C GLY A 54 -12.70 5.57 -7.10
N PHE A 55 -12.18 5.01 -8.20
CA PHE A 55 -11.84 3.60 -8.28
C PHE A 55 -10.48 3.26 -7.69
N TYR A 56 -9.60 4.24 -7.56
CA TYR A 56 -8.22 4.02 -7.11
C TYR A 56 -7.85 4.95 -5.97
N LEU A 57 -7.07 4.42 -5.04
CA LEU A 57 -6.26 5.22 -4.12
C LEU A 57 -4.84 5.25 -4.69
N ILE A 58 -4.33 6.44 -4.98
CA ILE A 58 -2.95 6.63 -5.44
C ILE A 58 -2.14 7.18 -4.29
N GLN A 59 -1.05 6.49 -3.94
CA GLN A 59 -0.23 6.80 -2.79
C GLN A 59 1.23 6.99 -3.20
N ASP A 60 1.77 8.16 -2.92
CA ASP A 60 3.17 8.49 -3.13
C ASP A 60 3.86 8.65 -1.78
N THR A 61 4.98 7.94 -1.60
CA THR A 61 5.77 7.98 -0.38
C THR A 61 7.21 8.36 -0.70
N ARG A 62 7.76 9.26 0.12
CA ARG A 62 9.18 9.61 0.09
C ARG A 62 9.77 9.39 1.46
N GLN A 63 10.73 8.49 1.54
CA GLN A 63 11.46 8.16 2.77
C GLN A 63 12.75 8.96 2.82
N THR A 64 13.08 9.43 4.02
CA THR A 64 14.31 10.17 4.31
C THR A 64 15.06 9.48 5.45
N ARG A 65 16.38 9.30 5.25
CA ARG A 65 17.31 8.82 6.27
C ARG A 65 18.51 9.75 6.29
N ASP A 66 18.89 10.19 7.50
CA ASP A 66 20.05 11.08 7.69
C ASP A 66 19.99 12.32 6.78
N GLY A 67 18.79 12.90 6.63
CA GLY A 67 18.56 14.10 5.85
C GLY A 67 18.54 13.91 4.33
N LYS A 68 18.61 12.67 3.84
CA LYS A 68 18.63 12.37 2.40
C LYS A 68 17.47 11.44 2.02
N GLU A 69 16.91 11.65 0.83
CA GLU A 69 15.93 10.72 0.28
C GLU A 69 16.58 9.34 0.09
N SER A 70 16.00 8.32 0.71
CA SER A 70 16.54 6.97 0.72
C SER A 70 15.69 5.97 -0.06
N PHE A 71 14.39 6.24 -0.22
CA PHE A 71 13.45 5.32 -0.85
C PHE A 71 12.19 6.08 -1.25
N ALA A 72 11.63 5.74 -2.39
CA ALA A 72 10.38 6.33 -2.85
C ALA A 72 9.47 5.25 -3.44
N THR A 73 8.17 5.42 -3.25
CA THR A 73 7.16 4.50 -3.80
C THR A 73 6.04 5.24 -4.48
N HIS A 74 5.46 4.60 -5.47
CA HIS A 74 4.23 5.00 -6.13
C HIS A 74 3.32 3.78 -6.17
N ALA A 75 2.21 3.83 -5.45
CA ALA A 75 1.33 2.68 -5.27
C ALA A 75 -0.10 3.03 -5.67
N LEU A 76 -0.76 2.08 -6.32
CA LEU A 76 -2.15 2.17 -6.71
C LEU A 76 -2.92 1.04 -6.03
N PHE A 77 -3.94 1.40 -5.27
CA PHE A 77 -4.85 0.45 -4.63
C PHE A 77 -6.20 0.53 -5.33
N THR A 78 -6.81 -0.62 -5.57
CA THR A 78 -8.18 -0.69 -6.08
C THR A 78 -8.87 -1.94 -5.55
N TYR A 79 -10.13 -2.10 -5.90
CA TYR A 79 -10.91 -3.29 -5.61
C TYR A 79 -11.40 -3.89 -6.92
N ASP A 80 -11.12 -5.17 -7.12
CA ASP A 80 -11.58 -5.93 -8.28
C ASP A 80 -12.92 -6.58 -7.95
N ARG A 81 -13.98 -6.07 -8.58
CA ARG A 81 -15.34 -6.58 -8.35
C ARG A 81 -15.58 -8.00 -8.88
N GLU A 82 -14.74 -8.45 -9.81
CA GLU A 82 -14.89 -9.77 -10.40
C GLU A 82 -14.38 -10.86 -9.47
N ASP A 83 -13.16 -10.73 -8.96
CA ASP A 83 -12.61 -11.70 -8.01
C ASP A 83 -12.84 -11.33 -6.54
N ARG A 84 -13.41 -10.14 -6.29
CA ARG A 84 -13.74 -9.63 -4.94
C ARG A 84 -12.52 -9.49 -4.03
N LEU A 85 -11.40 -9.07 -4.60
CA LEU A 85 -10.17 -8.84 -3.87
C LEU A 85 -9.69 -7.42 -4.09
N TYR A 86 -9.06 -6.86 -3.07
CA TYR A 86 -8.28 -5.64 -3.21
C TYR A 86 -6.98 -5.96 -3.92
N LYS A 87 -6.50 -5.01 -4.72
CA LYS A 87 -5.27 -5.13 -5.51
C LYS A 87 -4.37 -3.95 -5.20
N LEU A 88 -3.09 -4.22 -5.01
CA LEU A 88 -2.04 -3.23 -4.81
C LEU A 88 -1.00 -3.36 -5.90
N PHE A 89 -0.87 -2.32 -6.71
CA PHE A 89 0.18 -2.20 -7.71
C PHE A 89 1.29 -1.34 -7.11
N TRP A 90 2.42 -1.95 -6.82
CA TRP A 90 3.51 -1.33 -6.09
C TRP A 90 4.70 -1.06 -7.02
N HIS A 91 5.14 0.21 -7.06
CA HIS A 91 6.33 0.64 -7.77
C HIS A 91 7.24 1.36 -6.80
N ASP A 92 8.53 1.08 -6.85
CA ASP A 92 9.48 1.70 -5.94
C ASP A 92 10.82 2.03 -6.59
N SER A 93 11.65 2.77 -5.86
CA SER A 93 12.94 3.25 -6.33
C SER A 93 14.04 2.18 -6.35
N LEU A 94 13.74 0.93 -5.98
CA LEU A 94 14.65 -0.20 -6.21
C LEU A 94 14.58 -0.70 -7.67
N GLY A 95 13.51 -0.35 -8.39
CA GLY A 95 13.40 -0.58 -9.81
C GLY A 95 12.97 -1.99 -10.22
N TYR A 96 12.55 -2.83 -9.28
CA TYR A 96 12.02 -4.13 -9.63
C TYR A 96 10.63 -4.00 -10.25
N TYR A 97 10.44 -4.66 -11.38
CA TYR A 97 9.13 -4.72 -12.03
C TYR A 97 8.23 -5.72 -11.28
N PRO A 98 7.07 -5.30 -10.77
CA PRO A 98 6.14 -6.21 -10.13
C PRO A 98 5.46 -7.08 -11.20
N PRO A 99 5.60 -8.43 -11.15
CA PRO A 99 4.98 -9.30 -12.16
C PRO A 99 3.47 -9.38 -12.02
N SER A 100 2.93 -9.10 -10.84
CA SER A 100 1.50 -9.14 -10.54
C SER A 100 1.20 -8.21 -9.37
N PRO A 101 -0.05 -7.76 -9.20
CA PRO A 101 -0.42 -7.02 -8.00
C PRO A 101 -0.42 -7.91 -6.77
N ALA A 102 -0.23 -7.31 -5.60
CA ALA A 102 -0.57 -7.94 -4.33
C ALA A 102 -2.09 -7.97 -4.19
N SER A 103 -2.63 -9.04 -3.65
CA SER A 103 -4.07 -9.24 -3.52
C SER A 103 -4.47 -9.63 -2.11
N GLY A 104 -5.65 -9.19 -1.69
CA GLY A 104 -6.15 -9.55 -0.38
C GLY A 104 -7.39 -8.78 0.03
N GLY A 105 -7.56 -8.58 1.32
CA GLY A 105 -8.76 -7.93 1.83
C GLY A 105 -8.63 -7.50 3.28
N TRP A 106 -9.74 -6.97 3.78
CA TRP A 106 -9.86 -6.49 5.15
C TRP A 106 -10.23 -7.61 6.11
N THR A 107 -9.57 -7.61 7.26
CA THR A 107 -10.01 -8.35 8.44
C THR A 107 -10.12 -7.31 9.56
N GLY A 108 -11.35 -6.93 9.91
CA GLY A 108 -11.57 -5.81 10.81
C GLY A 108 -11.00 -4.52 10.25
N LYS A 109 -10.07 -3.91 10.98
CA LYS A 109 -9.39 -2.67 10.59
C LYS A 109 -8.06 -2.90 9.86
N THR A 110 -7.75 -4.14 9.49
CA THR A 110 -6.48 -4.52 8.90
C THR A 110 -6.67 -4.96 7.46
N LEU A 111 -5.99 -4.29 6.54
CA LEU A 111 -5.92 -4.65 5.13
C LEU A 111 -4.63 -5.43 4.90
N ILE A 112 -4.75 -6.65 4.43
CA ILE A 112 -3.62 -7.54 4.15
C ILE A 112 -3.61 -7.90 2.68
N LEU A 113 -2.47 -7.67 2.02
CA LEU A 113 -2.28 -7.92 0.60
C LEU A 113 -1.00 -8.72 0.40
N VAL A 114 -1.08 -9.80 -0.36
CA VAL A 114 0.06 -10.72 -0.57
C VAL A 114 0.34 -10.87 -2.06
N ARG A 115 1.62 -10.87 -2.39
CA ARG A 115 2.10 -11.13 -3.75
C ARG A 115 3.17 -12.23 -3.72
N GLY A 116 3.01 -13.22 -4.58
CA GLY A 116 4.05 -14.22 -4.85
C GLY A 116 4.93 -13.81 -6.04
N SER A 117 6.19 -14.20 -6.01
CA SER A 117 7.13 -14.07 -7.13
C SER A 117 8.16 -15.18 -7.08
N LEU A 118 8.97 -15.28 -8.15
CA LEU A 118 10.08 -16.25 -8.18
C LEU A 118 11.12 -15.99 -7.08
N ARG A 119 11.16 -14.75 -6.54
CA ARG A 119 12.07 -14.37 -5.45
C ARG A 119 11.52 -14.66 -4.07
N GLY A 120 10.26 -15.06 -3.98
CA GLY A 120 9.55 -15.27 -2.72
C GLY A 120 8.28 -14.42 -2.65
N ASN A 121 7.71 -14.28 -1.45
CA ASN A 121 6.43 -13.65 -1.23
C ASN A 121 6.62 -12.35 -0.45
N ALA A 122 5.88 -11.31 -0.86
CA ALA A 122 5.78 -10.05 -0.15
C ALA A 122 4.38 -9.91 0.44
N ARG A 123 4.29 -9.37 1.65
CA ARG A 123 3.02 -9.10 2.31
C ARG A 123 3.01 -7.66 2.81
N HIS A 124 1.93 -6.96 2.46
CA HIS A 124 1.67 -5.58 2.92
C HIS A 124 0.52 -5.62 3.90
N VAL A 125 0.74 -5.07 5.09
CA VAL A 125 -0.24 -5.05 6.17
C VAL A 125 -0.47 -3.60 6.59
N TYR A 126 -1.70 -3.14 6.46
CA TYR A 126 -2.10 -1.79 6.86
C TYR A 126 -3.17 -1.91 7.95
N GLU A 127 -2.91 -1.35 9.12
CA GLU A 127 -3.87 -1.36 10.22
C GLU A 127 -4.31 0.07 10.53
N VAL A 128 -5.61 0.33 10.42
CA VAL A 128 -6.19 1.62 10.79
C VAL A 128 -6.33 1.66 12.30
N VAL A 129 -5.63 2.60 12.94
CA VAL A 129 -5.69 2.80 14.39
C VAL A 129 -6.87 3.68 14.75
N ASP A 130 -6.97 4.84 14.11
CA ASP A 130 -8.07 5.81 14.25
C ASP A 130 -8.14 6.69 12.99
N ASP A 131 -8.95 7.76 13.01
CA ASP A 131 -9.11 8.64 11.86
C ASP A 131 -7.83 9.40 11.47
N ASN A 132 -6.84 9.44 12.35
CA ASN A 132 -5.64 10.24 12.20
C ASN A 132 -4.34 9.42 12.19
N SER A 133 -4.44 8.10 12.29
CA SER A 133 -3.24 7.26 12.30
C SER A 133 -3.50 5.85 11.77
N TYR A 134 -2.49 5.31 11.13
CA TYR A 134 -2.45 3.90 10.73
C TYR A 134 -1.01 3.37 10.83
N THR A 135 -0.87 2.05 10.85
CA THR A 135 0.43 1.38 10.80
C THR A 135 0.57 0.61 9.49
N MET A 136 1.80 0.41 9.08
CA MET A 136 2.13 -0.41 7.91
C MET A 136 3.27 -1.36 8.23
N LYS A 137 3.19 -2.57 7.71
CA LYS A 137 4.30 -3.52 7.67
C LYS A 137 4.45 -4.04 6.25
N ILE A 138 5.68 -4.09 5.78
CA ILE A 138 6.05 -4.85 4.59
C ILE A 138 6.89 -6.03 5.07
N GLN A 139 6.48 -7.24 4.70
CA GLN A 139 7.09 -8.47 5.14
C GLN A 139 7.47 -9.32 3.94
N PHE A 140 8.47 -10.15 4.12
CA PHE A 140 8.95 -11.08 3.11
C PHE A 140 8.98 -12.49 3.67
N SER A 141 8.66 -13.46 2.82
CA SER A 141 8.78 -14.87 3.13
C SER A 141 9.21 -15.66 1.90
N PRO A 142 10.26 -16.49 1.99
CA PRO A 142 10.66 -17.33 0.86
C PRO A 142 9.65 -18.44 0.56
N ASP A 143 8.87 -18.88 1.55
CA ASP A 143 8.00 -20.07 1.47
C ASP A 143 6.53 -19.80 1.84
N ALA A 144 6.18 -18.56 2.17
CA ALA A 144 4.87 -18.14 2.67
C ALA A 144 4.47 -18.73 4.03
N GLU A 145 5.39 -19.37 4.74
CA GLU A 145 5.14 -19.94 6.08
C GLU A 145 5.71 -19.07 7.20
N GLY A 146 6.92 -18.55 7.03
CA GLY A 146 7.53 -17.63 7.98
C GLY A 146 7.72 -16.26 7.36
N TRP A 147 7.27 -15.20 8.05
CA TRP A 147 7.31 -13.81 7.56
C TRP A 147 8.28 -12.98 8.39
N ALA A 148 9.18 -12.29 7.72
CA ALA A 148 10.13 -11.36 8.34
C ALA A 148 9.79 -9.93 7.96
N ASP A 149 9.88 -9.01 8.92
CA ASP A 149 9.68 -7.59 8.65
C ASP A 149 10.82 -7.03 7.80
N VAL A 150 10.44 -6.28 6.77
CA VAL A 150 11.35 -5.53 5.90
C VAL A 150 11.28 -4.05 6.22
N LEU A 151 10.08 -3.55 6.44
CA LEU A 151 9.80 -2.16 6.77
C LEU A 151 8.55 -2.12 7.66
N THR A 152 8.61 -1.34 8.72
CA THR A 152 7.44 -1.04 9.55
C THR A 152 7.33 0.46 9.75
N GLY A 153 6.11 0.95 9.93
CA GLY A 153 5.90 2.38 10.11
C GLY A 153 4.62 2.70 10.86
N VAL A 154 4.62 3.86 11.49
CA VAL A 154 3.46 4.51 12.11
C VAL A 154 3.25 5.84 11.40
N TYR A 155 2.04 6.05 10.89
CA TYR A 155 1.71 7.21 10.06
C TYR A 155 0.63 8.04 10.75
N ARG A 156 0.89 9.34 10.86
CA ARG A 156 -0.04 10.31 11.46
C ARG A 156 -0.36 11.40 10.44
N ARG A 157 -1.60 11.88 10.43
CA ARG A 157 -1.98 12.96 9.53
C ARG A 157 -1.13 14.18 9.78
N ALA A 158 -0.60 14.74 8.68
CA ALA A 158 0.02 16.04 8.67
C ALA A 158 -1.08 17.11 8.73
N HIS A 159 -0.84 18.18 9.48
CA HIS A 159 -1.78 19.29 9.63
C HIS A 159 -1.31 20.49 8.84
#